data_9f22753cdd46732244d31b22f9b392ef
#
_entry.id   9f22753cdd46732244d31b22f9b392ef
#
_cell.length_a   1.000
_cell.length_b   1.000
_cell.length_c   1.000
_cell.angle_alpha   90.00
_cell.angle_beta   90.00
_cell.angle_gamma   90.00
#
_symmetry.space_group_name_H-M   'P 1'
#
loop_
_entity.id
_entity.type
_entity.pdbx_description
1 polymer ?
#
loop_
_entity_poly.entity_id
_entity_poly.type
_entity_poly.pdbx_seq_one_letter_code
_entity_poly.pdbx_strand_id
1 'polypeptide(L)'
;MLIDITLRITPKMATDAQGNERKAMVGHLGTHFDVMDKDFPLEFTRRRGIVFDVADIGGRDIDIPDIELSKVEGGMFVAFRTGFIESQGYGGKVYFSAHPQLSNALIDALLDRNVSIIGVDFAGIRRGGEHTPADQRCANRGAFVIENLCNLKAVVEAGGACVMHTYPMNFAGMTGLPCRVIAEM
;
A
#
# COMPACT_ATOMS: atom_id res chain seq x y z
N MET A 1 7.27 -11.40 17.02
CA MET A 1 5.78 -11.47 16.94
C MET A 1 5.39 -11.29 15.47
N LEU A 2 4.40 -12.06 14.97
CA LEU A 2 3.88 -11.87 13.60
C LEU A 2 2.56 -11.12 13.66
N ILE A 3 2.42 -10.06 12.87
CA ILE A 3 1.19 -9.26 12.74
C ILE A 3 0.71 -9.36 11.30
N ASP A 4 -0.49 -9.91 11.11
CA ASP A 4 -1.13 -9.95 9.80
C ASP A 4 -1.73 -8.58 9.49
N ILE A 5 -1.23 -7.96 8.44
CA ILE A 5 -1.66 -6.63 7.96
C ILE A 5 -2.40 -6.71 6.62
N THR A 6 -2.93 -7.91 6.31
CA THR A 6 -3.69 -8.18 5.08
C THR A 6 -5.17 -7.97 5.33
N LEU A 7 -5.85 -7.25 4.44
CA LEU A 7 -7.32 -7.15 4.47
C LEU A 7 -7.95 -8.53 4.26
N ARG A 8 -8.77 -8.98 5.22
CA ARG A 8 -9.54 -10.23 5.09
C ARG A 8 -10.72 -10.03 4.14
N ILE A 9 -10.71 -10.73 3.01
CA ILE A 9 -11.81 -10.70 2.05
C ILE A 9 -12.96 -11.58 2.55
N THR A 10 -14.14 -10.99 2.63
CA THR A 10 -15.39 -11.69 2.98
C THR A 10 -16.12 -12.16 1.72
N PRO A 11 -17.04 -13.16 1.82
CA PRO A 11 -17.88 -13.56 0.69
C PRO A 11 -18.64 -12.37 0.07
N LYS A 12 -19.11 -11.42 0.88
CA LYS A 12 -19.78 -10.21 0.39
C LYS A 12 -18.86 -9.34 -0.48
N MET A 13 -17.64 -9.08 -0.02
CA MET A 13 -16.65 -8.30 -0.79
C MET A 13 -16.34 -8.96 -2.14
N ALA A 14 -16.21 -10.29 -2.15
CA ALA A 14 -15.99 -11.04 -3.38
C ALA A 14 -17.19 -10.95 -4.34
N THR A 15 -18.41 -11.08 -3.81
CA THR A 15 -19.64 -10.91 -4.60
C THR A 15 -19.78 -9.51 -5.16
N ASP A 16 -19.56 -8.48 -4.34
CA ASP A 16 -19.62 -7.08 -4.77
C ASP A 16 -18.55 -6.75 -5.84
N ALA A 17 -17.42 -7.47 -5.86
CA ALA A 17 -16.37 -7.34 -6.85
C ALA A 17 -16.67 -8.03 -8.19
N GLN A 18 -17.52 -9.07 -8.22
CA GLN A 18 -17.85 -9.80 -9.44
C GLN A 18 -18.50 -8.93 -10.52
N GLY A 19 -19.23 -7.87 -10.14
CA GLY A 19 -19.77 -6.88 -11.06
C GLY A 19 -18.77 -5.83 -11.55
N ASN A 20 -17.52 -5.91 -11.11
CA ASN A 20 -16.47 -4.96 -11.47
C ASN A 20 -15.28 -5.73 -12.06
N GLU A 21 -15.28 -5.88 -13.38
CA GLU A 21 -14.25 -6.61 -14.12
C GLU A 21 -12.83 -6.09 -13.81
N ARG A 22 -12.66 -4.77 -13.67
CA ARG A 22 -11.34 -4.19 -13.35
C ARG A 22 -10.78 -4.68 -12.01
N LYS A 23 -11.63 -4.83 -10.98
CA LYS A 23 -11.18 -5.32 -9.67
C LYS A 23 -10.89 -6.81 -9.69
N ALA A 24 -11.81 -7.61 -10.20
CA ALA A 24 -11.69 -9.06 -10.14
C ALA A 24 -10.69 -9.62 -11.15
N MET A 25 -10.68 -9.10 -12.38
CA MET A 25 -9.85 -9.66 -13.47
C MET A 25 -8.44 -9.08 -13.54
N VAL A 26 -8.21 -7.89 -12.96
CA VAL A 26 -6.86 -7.28 -12.94
C VAL A 26 -6.18 -7.33 -11.58
N GLY A 27 -6.74 -8.10 -10.64
CA GLY A 27 -6.08 -8.40 -9.37
C GLY A 27 -6.15 -7.30 -8.29
N HIS A 28 -7.03 -6.30 -8.42
CA HIS A 28 -7.14 -5.16 -7.49
C HIS A 28 -8.16 -5.37 -6.37
N LEU A 29 -8.37 -6.60 -5.92
CA LEU A 29 -9.29 -6.91 -4.82
C LEU A 29 -8.53 -7.08 -3.51
N GLY A 30 -8.90 -6.29 -2.50
CA GLY A 30 -8.31 -6.36 -1.16
C GLY A 30 -6.90 -5.82 -1.12
N THR A 31 -6.04 -6.39 -0.28
CA THR A 31 -4.61 -6.03 -0.24
C THR A 31 -3.92 -6.58 -1.48
N HIS A 32 -3.32 -5.72 -2.27
CA HIS A 32 -2.68 -6.05 -3.54
C HIS A 32 -1.55 -5.09 -3.87
N PHE A 33 -0.64 -5.52 -4.72
CA PHE A 33 0.35 -4.67 -5.36
C PHE A 33 -0.18 -4.10 -6.67
N ASP A 34 0.15 -2.85 -6.97
CA ASP A 34 0.10 -2.26 -8.30
C ASP A 34 1.47 -2.43 -8.97
N VAL A 35 1.59 -3.49 -9.78
CA VAL A 35 2.84 -3.80 -10.50
C VAL A 35 2.88 -3.18 -11.89
N MET A 36 1.74 -2.69 -12.36
CA MET A 36 1.57 -2.05 -13.66
C MET A 36 1.99 -2.99 -14.80
N ASP A 37 3.04 -2.63 -15.52
CA ASP A 37 3.62 -3.37 -16.65
C ASP A 37 4.94 -4.08 -16.28
N LYS A 38 5.21 -4.28 -14.99
CA LYS A 38 6.46 -4.85 -14.48
C LYS A 38 6.24 -6.21 -13.82
N ASP A 39 7.28 -7.02 -13.79
CA ASP A 39 7.34 -8.23 -13.00
C ASP A 39 7.71 -7.90 -11.55
N PHE A 40 7.08 -8.60 -10.59
CA PHE A 40 7.40 -8.46 -9.18
C PHE A 40 8.71 -9.19 -8.85
N PRO A 41 9.75 -8.49 -8.34
CA PRO A 41 11.02 -9.13 -8.01
C PRO A 41 10.90 -10.04 -6.78
N LEU A 42 11.43 -11.26 -6.86
CA LEU A 42 11.40 -12.21 -5.73
C LEU A 42 12.11 -11.66 -4.48
N GLU A 43 13.11 -10.82 -4.67
CA GLU A 43 13.83 -10.16 -3.59
C GLU A 43 12.92 -9.25 -2.74
N PHE A 44 11.77 -8.83 -3.27
CA PHE A 44 10.82 -7.96 -2.58
C PHE A 44 9.87 -8.75 -1.64
N THR A 45 9.91 -10.07 -1.69
CA THR A 45 9.10 -10.92 -0.80
C THR A 45 9.49 -10.77 0.68
N ARG A 46 10.70 -10.29 0.97
CA ARG A 46 11.17 -10.01 2.33
C ARG A 46 11.98 -8.73 2.37
N ARG A 47 11.46 -7.70 3.05
CA ARG A 47 12.10 -6.38 3.17
C ARG A 47 12.13 -5.89 4.61
N ARG A 48 13.19 -5.14 4.99
CA ARG A 48 13.09 -4.30 6.19
C ARG A 48 11.96 -3.30 5.97
N GLY A 49 11.12 -3.10 6.98
CA GLY A 49 9.96 -2.24 6.89
C GLY A 49 9.89 -1.21 8.01
N ILE A 50 9.20 -0.14 7.73
CA ILE A 50 8.82 0.86 8.71
C ILE A 50 7.38 1.31 8.45
N VAL A 51 6.62 1.47 9.51
CA VAL A 51 5.26 2.04 9.48
C VAL A 51 5.29 3.41 10.16
N PHE A 52 4.96 4.46 9.42
CA PHE A 52 4.75 5.80 9.97
C PHE A 52 3.28 5.98 10.35
N ASP A 53 3.04 6.43 11.58
CA ASP A 53 1.71 6.83 12.03
C ASP A 53 1.43 8.27 11.62
N VAL A 54 0.51 8.43 10.70
CA VAL A 54 0.09 9.72 10.12
C VAL A 54 -1.42 9.92 10.26
N ALA A 55 -2.04 9.29 11.26
CA ALA A 55 -3.49 9.32 11.46
C ALA A 55 -4.03 10.70 11.83
N ASP A 56 -3.22 11.55 12.44
CA ASP A 56 -3.64 12.87 12.90
C ASP A 56 -3.54 13.95 11.81
N ILE A 57 -3.14 13.60 10.60
CA ILE A 57 -3.03 14.53 9.47
C ILE A 57 -4.41 14.73 8.85
N GLY A 58 -5.12 15.76 9.31
CA GLY A 58 -6.46 16.06 8.84
C GLY A 58 -6.50 16.73 7.47
N GLY A 59 -7.20 16.13 6.48
CA GLY A 59 -7.74 16.80 5.29
C GLY A 59 -6.74 17.30 4.23
N ARG A 60 -5.44 17.14 4.42
CA ARG A 60 -4.40 17.46 3.43
C ARG A 60 -3.62 16.23 2.99
N ASP A 61 -2.81 16.36 1.96
CA ASP A 61 -1.87 15.31 1.54
C ASP A 61 -0.81 15.09 2.64
N ILE A 62 -0.42 13.84 2.83
CA ILE A 62 0.71 13.43 3.68
C ILE A 62 1.99 13.87 2.98
N ASP A 63 2.85 14.59 3.68
CA ASP A 63 4.04 15.21 3.09
C ASP A 63 5.32 14.91 3.87
N ILE A 64 6.46 15.29 3.35
CA ILE A 64 7.79 15.03 3.92
C ILE A 64 7.88 15.41 5.42
N PRO A 65 7.38 16.55 5.89
CA PRO A 65 7.45 16.91 7.31
C PRO A 65 6.65 15.99 8.25
N ASP A 66 5.75 15.20 7.72
CA ASP A 66 4.88 14.33 8.52
C ASP A 66 5.56 13.02 8.93
N ILE A 67 6.74 12.75 8.40
CA ILE A 67 7.50 11.54 8.69
C ILE A 67 8.96 11.86 9.03
N GLU A 68 9.60 10.96 9.73
CA GLU A 68 11.05 11.01 9.97
C GLU A 68 11.78 10.37 8.77
N LEU A 69 11.92 11.14 7.68
CA LEU A 69 12.48 10.66 6.42
C LEU A 69 13.91 10.11 6.57
N SER A 70 14.66 10.51 7.61
CA SER A 70 16.00 9.98 7.94
C SER A 70 15.99 8.48 8.30
N LYS A 71 14.84 7.93 8.70
CA LYS A 71 14.66 6.49 8.97
C LYS A 71 14.42 5.65 7.71
N VAL A 72 14.22 6.29 6.56
CA VAL A 72 13.97 5.60 5.30
C VAL A 72 15.29 5.32 4.59
N GLU A 73 15.57 4.04 4.36
CA GLU A 73 16.75 3.56 3.65
C GLU A 73 16.36 2.84 2.35
N GLY A 74 17.31 2.72 1.44
CA GLY A 74 17.10 2.02 0.17
C GLY A 74 16.69 0.57 0.36
N GLY A 75 15.78 0.09 -0.50
CA GLY A 75 15.26 -1.26 -0.47
C GLY A 75 14.22 -1.55 0.62
N MET A 76 13.82 -0.56 1.42
CA MET A 76 12.80 -0.75 2.46
C MET A 76 11.37 -0.83 1.90
N PHE A 77 10.50 -1.45 2.70
CA PHE A 77 9.05 -1.30 2.65
C PHE A 77 8.66 -0.16 3.59
N VAL A 78 8.11 0.92 3.05
CA VAL A 78 7.66 2.08 3.82
C VAL A 78 6.14 2.14 3.80
N ALA A 79 5.50 2.04 4.97
CA ALA A 79 4.04 2.07 5.07
C ALA A 79 3.54 3.29 5.86
N PHE A 80 2.33 3.73 5.52
CA PHE A 80 1.64 4.86 6.12
C PHE A 80 0.33 4.39 6.76
N ARG A 81 0.22 4.55 8.07
CA ARG A 81 -0.99 4.28 8.83
C ARG A 81 -1.79 5.55 8.99
N THR A 82 -2.97 5.62 8.37
CA THR A 82 -3.93 6.72 8.54
C THR A 82 -5.14 6.34 9.38
N GLY A 83 -5.41 5.03 9.51
CA GLY A 83 -6.64 4.52 10.11
C GLY A 83 -7.87 4.66 9.21
N PHE A 84 -7.67 4.99 7.93
CA PHE A 84 -8.79 5.26 7.02
C PHE A 84 -9.60 3.99 6.72
N ILE A 85 -8.93 2.85 6.47
CA ILE A 85 -9.63 1.58 6.20
C ILE A 85 -10.45 1.12 7.41
N GLU A 86 -9.96 1.34 8.63
CA GLU A 86 -10.68 0.99 9.87
C GLU A 86 -11.89 1.90 10.08
N SER A 87 -11.78 3.19 9.73
CA SER A 87 -12.84 4.18 9.95
C SER A 87 -13.94 4.15 8.90
N GLN A 88 -13.60 3.93 7.63
CA GLN A 88 -14.55 3.99 6.51
C GLN A 88 -15.05 2.60 6.07
N GLY A 89 -14.28 1.56 6.33
CA GLY A 89 -14.52 0.23 5.79
C GLY A 89 -14.19 0.13 4.30
N TYR A 90 -13.64 -1.02 3.91
CA TYR A 90 -13.27 -1.29 2.53
C TYR A 90 -14.49 -1.41 1.60
N GLY A 91 -14.41 -0.82 0.41
CA GLY A 91 -15.32 -1.08 -0.72
C GLY A 91 -16.44 -0.06 -0.92
N GLY A 92 -16.61 0.91 0.01
CA GLY A 92 -17.62 1.97 -0.13
C GLY A 92 -17.20 3.06 -1.12
N LYS A 93 -18.17 3.84 -1.62
CA LYS A 93 -17.88 4.96 -2.53
C LYS A 93 -16.92 5.97 -1.90
N VAL A 94 -17.12 6.33 -0.63
CA VAL A 94 -16.24 7.25 0.11
C VAL A 94 -14.82 6.68 0.20
N TYR A 95 -14.70 5.36 0.47
CA TYR A 95 -13.41 4.69 0.55
C TYR A 95 -12.57 4.88 -0.72
N PHE A 96 -13.17 4.74 -1.89
CA PHE A 96 -12.44 4.88 -3.17
C PHE A 96 -12.30 6.31 -3.68
N SER A 97 -13.11 7.26 -3.20
CA SER A 97 -13.11 8.62 -3.76
C SER A 97 -12.53 9.70 -2.85
N ALA A 98 -12.46 9.45 -1.53
CA ALA A 98 -12.10 10.45 -0.54
C ALA A 98 -10.96 10.03 0.40
N HIS A 99 -10.23 8.95 0.06
CA HIS A 99 -9.10 8.49 0.88
C HIS A 99 -7.97 9.53 0.96
N PRO A 100 -7.10 9.48 1.99
CA PRO A 100 -5.88 10.30 2.05
C PRO A 100 -4.99 10.11 0.81
N GLN A 101 -4.02 10.98 0.64
CA GLN A 101 -3.04 10.91 -0.44
C GLN A 101 -1.64 11.24 0.09
N LEU A 102 -0.61 10.71 -0.56
CA LEU A 102 0.75 11.19 -0.40
C LEU A 102 0.98 12.39 -1.33
N SER A 103 1.71 13.41 -0.89
CA SER A 103 2.15 14.48 -1.78
C SER A 103 3.08 13.94 -2.87
N ASN A 104 3.10 14.59 -4.03
CA ASN A 104 4.07 14.24 -5.07
C ASN A 104 5.51 14.40 -4.58
N ALA A 105 5.79 15.40 -3.74
CA ALA A 105 7.10 15.62 -3.14
C ALA A 105 7.53 14.45 -2.24
N LEU A 106 6.62 13.92 -1.43
CA LEU A 106 6.91 12.74 -0.59
C LEU A 106 7.14 11.50 -1.43
N ILE A 107 6.32 11.25 -2.47
CA ILE A 107 6.52 10.12 -3.39
C ILE A 107 7.91 10.21 -4.03
N ASP A 108 8.29 11.38 -4.56
CA ASP A 108 9.60 11.56 -5.19
C ASP A 108 10.75 11.38 -4.18
N ALA A 109 10.61 11.89 -2.96
CA ALA A 109 11.61 11.71 -1.91
C ALA A 109 11.82 10.24 -1.50
N LEU A 110 10.76 9.42 -1.52
CA LEU A 110 10.85 7.98 -1.29
C LEU A 110 11.54 7.27 -2.47
N LEU A 111 11.17 7.63 -3.70
CA LEU A 111 11.78 7.07 -4.91
C LEU A 111 13.27 7.43 -5.03
N ASP A 112 13.66 8.65 -4.65
CA ASP A 112 15.07 9.09 -4.64
C ASP A 112 15.89 8.34 -3.58
N ARG A 113 15.25 7.77 -2.55
CA ARG A 113 15.87 6.85 -1.61
C ARG A 113 15.89 5.39 -2.07
N ASN A 114 15.36 5.11 -3.27
CA ASN A 114 15.26 3.77 -3.82
C ASN A 114 14.51 2.79 -2.89
N VAL A 115 13.39 3.21 -2.30
CA VAL A 115 12.52 2.27 -1.56
C VAL A 115 11.99 1.19 -2.51
N SER A 116 11.74 0.00 -1.99
CA SER A 116 11.19 -1.10 -2.80
C SER A 116 9.67 -1.08 -2.85
N ILE A 117 9.02 -0.70 -1.75
CA ILE A 117 7.56 -0.79 -1.61
C ILE A 117 7.06 0.41 -0.81
N ILE A 118 5.98 1.02 -1.31
CA ILE A 118 5.21 2.07 -0.64
C ILE A 118 3.85 1.50 -0.27
N GLY A 119 3.56 1.35 1.03
CA GLY A 119 2.33 0.74 1.52
C GLY A 119 1.36 1.75 2.13
N VAL A 120 0.05 1.57 1.88
CA VAL A 120 -0.99 2.44 2.41
C VAL A 120 -2.20 1.64 2.91
N ASP A 121 -2.89 2.17 3.93
CA ASP A 121 -4.14 1.62 4.47
C ASP A 121 -5.38 2.22 3.80
N PHE A 122 -5.26 2.54 2.51
CA PHE A 122 -6.31 3.10 1.67
C PHE A 122 -6.10 2.71 0.20
N ALA A 123 -6.96 3.23 -0.71
CA ALA A 123 -7.03 2.79 -2.10
C ALA A 123 -6.28 3.72 -3.05
N GLY A 124 -4.94 3.68 -3.02
CA GLY A 124 -4.07 4.44 -3.93
C GLY A 124 -3.32 5.60 -3.32
N ILE A 125 -2.04 5.71 -3.64
CA ILE A 125 -1.20 6.82 -3.16
C ILE A 125 -1.62 8.19 -3.72
N ARG A 126 -2.34 8.20 -4.86
CA ARG A 126 -3.02 9.38 -5.43
C ARG A 126 -4.46 9.01 -5.81
N ARG A 127 -5.32 10.01 -6.09
CA ARG A 127 -6.73 9.81 -6.45
C ARG A 127 -7.05 10.22 -7.88
N GLY A 128 -8.14 9.67 -8.39
CA GLY A 128 -8.71 10.09 -9.68
C GLY A 128 -7.74 9.91 -10.85
N GLY A 129 -7.57 10.94 -11.66
CA GLY A 129 -6.68 10.90 -12.82
C GLY A 129 -5.20 10.80 -12.51
N GLU A 130 -4.78 11.02 -11.26
CA GLU A 130 -3.38 10.92 -10.84
C GLU A 130 -3.00 9.53 -10.31
N HIS A 131 -3.98 8.65 -10.03
CA HIS A 131 -3.76 7.32 -9.45
C HIS A 131 -2.81 6.49 -10.32
N THR A 132 -3.27 6.04 -11.47
CA THR A 132 -2.48 5.21 -12.40
C THR A 132 -1.13 5.83 -12.80
N PRO A 133 -1.05 7.15 -13.13
CA PRO A 133 0.25 7.77 -13.37
C PRO A 133 1.23 7.73 -12.22
N ALA A 134 0.75 7.83 -10.97
CA ALA A 134 1.61 7.75 -9.79
C ALA A 134 2.16 6.33 -9.59
N ASP A 135 1.32 5.31 -9.73
CA ASP A 135 1.74 3.91 -9.61
C ASP A 135 2.71 3.53 -10.72
N GLN A 136 2.44 3.96 -11.97
CA GLN A 136 3.35 3.76 -13.10
C GLN A 136 4.70 4.44 -12.86
N ARG A 137 4.72 5.66 -12.30
CA ARG A 137 5.94 6.36 -11.92
C ARG A 137 6.75 5.56 -10.91
N CYS A 138 6.09 5.02 -9.87
CA CYS A 138 6.72 4.15 -8.88
C CYS A 138 7.31 2.90 -9.54
N ALA A 139 6.52 2.18 -10.34
CA ALA A 139 6.94 0.97 -11.03
C ALA A 139 8.13 1.22 -11.97
N ASN A 140 8.14 2.32 -12.70
CA ASN A 140 9.25 2.72 -13.58
C ASN A 140 10.55 3.03 -12.82
N ARG A 141 10.46 3.35 -11.52
CA ARG A 141 11.59 3.57 -10.61
C ARG A 141 11.95 2.32 -9.80
N GLY A 142 11.31 1.18 -10.08
CA GLY A 142 11.53 -0.09 -9.38
C GLY A 142 10.94 -0.14 -7.96
N ALA A 143 9.97 0.71 -7.67
CA ALA A 143 9.19 0.67 -6.44
C ALA A 143 7.75 0.28 -6.75
N PHE A 144 7.10 -0.55 -5.91
CA PHE A 144 5.71 -0.94 -6.10
C PHE A 144 4.83 -0.37 -4.99
N VAL A 145 3.63 0.05 -5.36
CA VAL A 145 2.61 0.45 -4.39
C VAL A 145 1.87 -0.79 -3.91
N ILE A 146 1.58 -0.86 -2.63
CA ILE A 146 0.69 -1.85 -2.05
C ILE A 146 -0.44 -1.14 -1.30
N GLU A 147 -1.66 -1.50 -1.65
CA GLU A 147 -2.87 -0.85 -1.18
C GLU A 147 -3.66 -1.71 -0.19
N ASN A 148 -4.55 -1.02 0.53
CA ASN A 148 -5.53 -1.66 1.40
C ASN A 148 -4.89 -2.51 2.49
N LEU A 149 -3.77 -2.06 3.04
CA LEU A 149 -3.21 -2.62 4.27
C LEU A 149 -4.18 -2.37 5.42
N CYS A 150 -4.21 -3.25 6.39
CA CYS A 150 -5.02 -3.07 7.60
C CYS A 150 -4.20 -3.40 8.84
N ASN A 151 -4.76 -3.12 10.03
CA ASN A 151 -4.12 -3.45 11.31
C ASN A 151 -2.71 -2.84 11.49
N LEU A 152 -2.38 -1.76 10.75
CA LEU A 152 -1.09 -1.08 10.86
C LEU A 152 -0.89 -0.45 12.25
N LYS A 153 -1.98 -0.15 12.97
CA LYS A 153 -1.92 0.33 14.35
C LYS A 153 -1.14 -0.63 15.26
N ALA A 154 -1.38 -1.94 15.12
CA ALA A 154 -0.67 -2.94 15.92
C ALA A 154 0.85 -2.96 15.63
N VAL A 155 1.26 -2.68 14.40
CA VAL A 155 2.68 -2.56 14.03
C VAL A 155 3.29 -1.30 14.65
N VAL A 156 2.57 -0.16 14.59
CA VAL A 156 3.01 1.10 15.21
C VAL A 156 3.17 0.93 16.74
N GLU A 157 2.18 0.33 17.40
CA GLU A 157 2.21 0.07 18.85
C GLU A 157 3.35 -0.86 19.26
N ALA A 158 3.80 -1.73 18.36
CA ALA A 158 4.96 -2.61 18.56
C ALA A 158 6.31 -1.96 18.20
N GLY A 159 6.33 -0.66 17.84
CA GLY A 159 7.55 0.11 17.57
C GLY A 159 7.74 0.54 16.10
N GLY A 160 6.89 0.10 15.19
CA GLY A 160 6.83 0.54 13.78
C GLY A 160 7.89 -0.06 12.86
N ALA A 161 9.09 -0.38 13.36
CA ALA A 161 10.14 -1.03 12.57
C ALA A 161 9.97 -2.56 12.60
N CYS A 162 10.06 -3.22 11.45
CA CYS A 162 9.78 -4.65 11.33
C CYS A 162 10.47 -5.28 10.11
N VAL A 163 10.26 -6.58 9.91
CA VAL A 163 10.51 -7.23 8.63
C VAL A 163 9.16 -7.50 7.97
N MET A 164 8.98 -7.00 6.75
CA MET A 164 7.77 -7.22 5.97
C MET A 164 7.93 -8.43 5.06
N HIS A 165 6.94 -9.32 5.11
CA HIS A 165 6.82 -10.48 4.23
C HIS A 165 5.63 -10.26 3.29
N THR A 166 5.88 -10.37 1.98
CA THR A 166 4.87 -10.17 0.93
C THR A 166 4.98 -11.28 -0.09
N TYR A 167 3.91 -12.01 -0.29
CA TYR A 167 3.89 -13.13 -1.23
C TYR A 167 2.72 -12.94 -2.21
N PRO A 168 2.89 -12.12 -3.26
CA PRO A 168 1.84 -11.91 -4.24
C PRO A 168 1.59 -13.17 -5.08
N MET A 169 0.37 -13.26 -5.62
CA MET A 169 0.04 -14.28 -6.60
C MET A 169 0.85 -14.06 -7.89
N ASN A 170 1.40 -15.15 -8.44
CA ASN A 170 2.18 -15.09 -9.68
C ASN A 170 1.25 -15.15 -10.89
N PHE A 171 0.64 -14.01 -11.22
CA PHE A 171 -0.24 -13.87 -12.38
C PHE A 171 0.48 -13.16 -13.53
N ALA A 172 0.43 -13.75 -14.72
CA ALA A 172 0.92 -13.11 -15.92
C ALA A 172 -0.13 -12.13 -16.49
N GLY A 173 0.33 -10.96 -16.94
CA GLY A 173 -0.52 -9.98 -17.63
C GLY A 173 -1.54 -9.24 -16.74
N MET A 174 -1.35 -9.28 -15.44
CA MET A 174 -2.15 -8.53 -14.47
C MET A 174 -1.40 -7.27 -14.04
N THR A 175 -2.13 -6.16 -13.86
CA THR A 175 -1.59 -4.90 -13.33
C THR A 175 -1.61 -4.86 -11.81
N GLY A 176 -2.46 -5.69 -11.18
CA GLY A 176 -2.57 -5.84 -9.74
C GLY A 176 -2.32 -7.30 -9.31
N LEU A 177 -1.59 -7.49 -8.21
CA LEU A 177 -1.29 -8.81 -7.66
C LEU A 177 -1.78 -8.90 -6.20
N PRO A 178 -2.90 -9.62 -5.94
CA PRO A 178 -3.34 -9.87 -4.57
C PRO A 178 -2.25 -10.56 -3.76
N CYS A 179 -2.07 -10.14 -2.51
CA CYS A 179 -1.04 -10.73 -1.67
C CYS A 179 -1.42 -10.80 -0.19
N ARG A 180 -0.75 -11.68 0.54
CA ARG A 180 -0.70 -11.68 1.99
C ARG A 180 0.48 -10.86 2.45
N VAL A 181 0.27 -9.96 3.42
CA VAL A 181 1.34 -9.15 4.00
C VAL A 181 1.41 -9.40 5.50
N ILE A 182 2.60 -9.68 5.99
CA ILE A 182 2.86 -9.99 7.40
C ILE A 182 4.03 -9.14 7.86
N ALA A 183 3.84 -8.41 8.96
CA ALA A 183 4.91 -7.73 9.68
C ALA A 183 5.47 -8.64 10.78
N GLU A 184 6.76 -8.92 10.73
CA GLU A 184 7.53 -9.65 11.74
C GLU A 184 8.26 -8.62 12.62
N MET A 185 7.82 -8.53 13.90
CA MET A 185 8.37 -7.64 14.93
C MET A 185 9.49 -8.33 15.68
#